data_b7023ea9caf865f706af5561db496f64
#
_entry.id   b7023ea9caf865f706af5561db496f64
#
_cell.length_a   1.000
_cell.length_b   1.000
_cell.length_c   1.000
_cell.angle_alpha   90.00
_cell.angle_beta   90.00
_cell.angle_gamma   90.00
#
_symmetry.space_group_name_H-M   'P 1'
#
loop_
_entity.id
_entity.type
_entity.pdbx_description
1 polymer ?
#
loop_
_entity_poly.entity_id
_entity_poly.type
_entity_poly.pdbx_seq_one_letter_code
_entity_poly.pdbx_strand_id
1 'polypeptide(L)'
;FPDWEILPYDRLSPHQDIVSERLSILSNMPQSGVLLLSASTLVQRVAPTSWVLGEHFDIKVGQKFALEQQKLRLVQAGYHLVDTVYDHGEFAVRGSIMDIYASGQSAPIRIDLFDDEIESLKFFDPETQRTTQNLTQFSVLPAKEFPLKEGRATFRDRYAESFPTAN
;
A
#
# COMPACT_ATOMS: atom_id res chain seq x y z
N PHE A 1 1.50 -17.44 -3.25
CA PHE A 1 0.84 -16.42 -2.46
C PHE A 1 1.32 -16.55 -1.02
N PRO A 2 2.00 -15.54 -0.44
CA PRO A 2 2.67 -15.65 0.86
C PRO A 2 1.68 -15.74 2.03
N ASP A 3 2.11 -16.42 3.08
CA ASP A 3 1.46 -16.41 4.39
C ASP A 3 1.76 -15.09 5.11
N TRP A 4 0.95 -14.74 6.08
CA TRP A 4 1.17 -13.54 6.91
C TRP A 4 2.37 -13.69 7.87
N GLU A 5 2.84 -14.93 8.07
CA GLU A 5 3.95 -15.28 8.98
C GLU A 5 3.74 -14.82 10.44
N ILE A 6 2.47 -14.61 10.82
CA ILE A 6 2.05 -14.29 12.18
C ILE A 6 0.90 -15.21 12.59
N LEU A 7 0.80 -15.49 13.88
CA LEU A 7 -0.30 -16.27 14.44
C LEU A 7 -1.49 -15.35 14.78
N PRO A 8 -2.72 -15.90 14.77
CA PRO A 8 -3.87 -15.18 15.31
C PRO A 8 -3.60 -14.74 16.76
N TYR A 9 -3.92 -13.47 17.05
CA TYR A 9 -3.70 -12.83 18.36
C TYR A 9 -2.23 -12.48 18.70
N ASP A 10 -1.30 -12.59 17.75
CA ASP A 10 0.04 -12.05 17.92
C ASP A 10 -0.01 -10.53 18.13
N ARG A 11 0.96 -10.02 18.90
CA ARG A 11 1.10 -8.57 19.15
C ARG A 11 1.79 -7.84 17.99
N LEU A 12 2.35 -8.60 17.04
CA LEU A 12 3.06 -8.08 15.89
C LEU A 12 2.12 -8.00 14.68
N SER A 13 2.26 -6.97 13.89
CA SER A 13 1.64 -6.87 12.56
C SER A 13 2.49 -7.63 11.54
N PRO A 14 1.90 -8.12 10.44
CA PRO A 14 2.65 -8.70 9.32
C PRO A 14 3.71 -7.73 8.81
N HIS A 15 4.84 -8.26 8.34
CA HIS A 15 5.87 -7.45 7.72
C HIS A 15 5.31 -6.75 6.47
N GLN A 16 5.66 -5.49 6.25
CA GLN A 16 5.08 -4.70 5.16
C GLN A 16 5.43 -5.25 3.77
N ASP A 17 6.56 -5.92 3.62
CA ASP A 17 6.94 -6.61 2.37
C ASP A 17 5.95 -7.72 2.03
N ILE A 18 5.51 -8.50 3.02
CA ILE A 18 4.51 -9.56 2.84
C ILE A 18 3.18 -8.95 2.41
N VAL A 19 2.75 -7.88 3.06
CA VAL A 19 1.51 -7.15 2.69
C VAL A 19 1.62 -6.62 1.26
N SER A 20 2.76 -6.00 0.92
CA SER A 20 3.06 -5.48 -0.42
C SER A 20 2.99 -6.58 -1.49
N GLU A 21 3.63 -7.73 -1.26
CA GLU A 21 3.62 -8.86 -2.20
C GLU A 21 2.20 -9.44 -2.38
N ARG A 22 1.46 -9.61 -1.27
CA ARG A 22 0.06 -10.09 -1.32
C ARG A 22 -0.83 -9.15 -2.12
N LEU A 23 -0.75 -7.85 -1.89
CA LEU A 23 -1.50 -6.84 -2.62
C LEU A 23 -1.12 -6.81 -4.12
N SER A 24 0.16 -6.95 -4.44
CA SER A 24 0.64 -7.07 -5.81
C SER A 24 0.02 -8.27 -6.53
N ILE A 25 0.02 -9.44 -5.90
CA ILE A 25 -0.59 -10.65 -6.47
C ILE A 25 -2.11 -10.47 -6.62
N LEU A 26 -2.80 -9.94 -5.60
CA LEU A 26 -4.25 -9.72 -5.65
C LEU A 26 -4.66 -8.71 -6.75
N SER A 27 -3.84 -7.68 -6.98
CA SER A 27 -4.09 -6.69 -8.03
C SER A 27 -3.88 -7.22 -9.44
N ASN A 28 -2.99 -8.22 -9.60
CA ASN A 28 -2.59 -8.79 -10.89
C ASN A 28 -2.87 -10.29 -10.99
N MET A 29 -3.95 -10.77 -10.35
CA MET A 29 -4.29 -12.19 -10.36
C MET A 29 -4.44 -12.72 -11.79
N PRO A 30 -3.62 -13.69 -12.20
CA PRO A 30 -3.68 -14.23 -13.56
C PRO A 30 -5.00 -14.98 -13.82
N GLN A 31 -5.54 -14.83 -15.01
CA GLN A 31 -6.77 -15.53 -15.43
C GLN A 31 -6.59 -17.05 -15.58
N SER A 32 -5.35 -17.52 -15.73
CA SER A 32 -4.98 -18.93 -15.86
C SER A 32 -3.60 -19.18 -15.28
N GLY A 33 -3.36 -20.38 -14.77
CA GLY A 33 -2.09 -20.76 -14.18
C GLY A 33 -2.24 -21.59 -12.91
N VAL A 34 -1.16 -21.70 -12.14
CA VAL A 34 -1.12 -22.40 -10.86
C VAL A 34 -0.74 -21.40 -9.77
N LEU A 35 -1.57 -21.31 -8.74
CA LEU A 35 -1.28 -20.52 -7.54
C LEU A 35 -0.84 -21.47 -6.42
N LEU A 36 0.38 -21.29 -5.93
CA LEU A 36 0.90 -22.03 -4.78
C LEU A 36 0.70 -21.21 -3.50
N LEU A 37 0.14 -21.84 -2.49
CA LEU A 37 -0.08 -21.25 -1.17
C LEU A 37 -0.08 -22.33 -0.09
N SER A 38 0.14 -21.93 1.18
CA SER A 38 0.04 -22.84 2.32
C SER A 38 -1.42 -23.17 2.64
N ALA A 39 -1.67 -24.27 3.35
CA ALA A 39 -3.01 -24.63 3.82
C ALA A 39 -3.56 -23.59 4.82
N SER A 40 -2.69 -22.98 5.64
CA SER A 40 -3.05 -21.88 6.54
C SER A 40 -3.53 -20.66 5.78
N THR A 41 -2.84 -20.29 4.69
CA THR A 41 -3.22 -19.15 3.85
C THR A 41 -4.54 -19.40 3.10
N LEU A 42 -4.79 -20.66 2.69
CA LEU A 42 -6.03 -21.00 1.95
C LEU A 42 -7.31 -20.71 2.74
N VAL A 43 -7.28 -20.85 4.07
CA VAL A 43 -8.43 -20.60 4.94
C VAL A 43 -8.53 -19.15 5.41
N GLN A 44 -7.54 -18.31 5.11
CA GLN A 44 -7.57 -16.89 5.47
C GLN A 44 -8.49 -16.11 4.51
N ARG A 45 -9.16 -15.10 5.06
CA ARG A 45 -9.87 -14.13 4.25
C ARG A 45 -8.89 -13.15 3.64
N VAL A 46 -9.06 -12.86 2.36
CA VAL A 46 -8.29 -11.85 1.62
C VAL A 46 -9.16 -10.65 1.29
N ALA A 47 -8.53 -9.53 0.98
CA ALA A 47 -9.23 -8.35 0.50
C ALA A 47 -10.00 -8.64 -0.80
N PRO A 48 -11.22 -8.13 -0.98
CA PRO A 48 -11.90 -8.21 -2.26
C PRO A 48 -11.08 -7.51 -3.36
N THR A 49 -10.97 -8.13 -4.52
CA THR A 49 -10.23 -7.54 -5.65
C THR A 49 -10.78 -6.17 -6.02
N SER A 50 -12.10 -5.97 -5.93
CA SER A 50 -12.75 -4.68 -6.18
C SER A 50 -12.25 -3.56 -5.25
N TRP A 51 -11.91 -3.88 -3.99
CA TRP A 51 -11.32 -2.92 -3.08
C TRP A 51 -9.87 -2.62 -3.43
N VAL A 52 -9.04 -3.64 -3.66
CA VAL A 52 -7.63 -3.45 -4.04
C VAL A 52 -7.51 -2.61 -5.31
N LEU A 53 -8.35 -2.89 -6.32
CA LEU A 53 -8.38 -2.14 -7.58
C LEU A 53 -9.05 -0.77 -7.46
N GLY A 54 -10.00 -0.60 -6.53
CA GLY A 54 -10.69 0.68 -6.31
C GLY A 54 -9.81 1.74 -5.65
N GLU A 55 -8.88 1.32 -4.82
CA GLU A 55 -7.96 2.21 -4.09
C GLU A 55 -6.63 2.48 -4.82
N HIS A 56 -6.37 1.79 -5.95
CA HIS A 56 -5.16 2.05 -6.72
C HIS A 56 -5.28 3.34 -7.56
N PHE A 57 -4.15 3.97 -7.84
CA PHE A 57 -4.07 5.10 -8.75
C PHE A 57 -2.70 5.20 -9.42
N ASP A 58 -2.70 5.74 -10.63
CA ASP A 58 -1.48 5.92 -11.41
C ASP A 58 -0.89 7.31 -11.18
N ILE A 59 0.42 7.35 -11.17
CA ILE A 59 1.24 8.56 -11.14
C ILE A 59 2.11 8.58 -12.40
N LYS A 60 2.08 9.69 -13.14
CA LYS A 60 2.78 9.84 -14.44
C LYS A 60 3.54 11.15 -14.51
N VAL A 61 4.68 11.15 -15.19
CA VAL A 61 5.43 12.39 -15.51
C VAL A 61 4.55 13.34 -16.32
N GLY A 62 4.60 14.63 -16.03
CA GLY A 62 3.77 15.68 -16.63
C GLY A 62 2.36 15.79 -16.08
N GLN A 63 2.00 14.97 -15.08
CA GLN A 63 0.70 15.03 -14.42
C GLN A 63 0.70 16.12 -13.34
N LYS A 64 -0.42 16.83 -13.21
CA LYS A 64 -0.65 17.71 -12.06
C LYS A 64 -0.76 16.92 -10.77
N PHE A 65 -0.06 17.36 -9.74
CA PHE A 65 0.12 16.65 -8.49
C PHE A 65 -0.01 17.61 -7.30
N ALA A 66 -1.25 17.79 -6.83
CA ALA A 66 -1.52 18.61 -5.65
C ALA A 66 -0.99 17.90 -4.38
N LEU A 67 0.21 18.24 -3.95
CA LEU A 67 0.99 17.55 -2.91
C LEU A 67 0.18 17.26 -1.64
N GLU A 68 -0.51 18.28 -1.09
CA GLU A 68 -1.30 18.12 0.14
C GLU A 68 -2.49 17.14 -0.03
N GLN A 69 -3.12 17.17 -1.18
CA GLN A 69 -4.21 16.23 -1.49
C GLN A 69 -3.68 14.80 -1.60
N GLN A 70 -2.52 14.61 -2.24
CA GLN A 70 -1.90 13.28 -2.37
C GLN A 70 -1.41 12.75 -1.02
N LYS A 71 -0.89 13.58 -0.12
CA LYS A 71 -0.58 13.19 1.26
C LYS A 71 -1.80 12.62 1.98
N LEU A 72 -2.94 13.32 1.91
CA LEU A 72 -4.17 12.84 2.53
C LEU A 72 -4.64 11.52 1.91
N ARG A 73 -4.55 11.38 0.59
CA ARG A 73 -4.90 10.15 -0.12
C ARG A 73 -4.03 8.98 0.29
N LEU A 74 -2.71 9.18 0.40
CA LEU A 74 -1.77 8.15 0.85
C LEU A 74 -2.06 7.71 2.30
N VAL A 75 -2.30 8.65 3.21
CA VAL A 75 -2.68 8.33 4.60
C VAL A 75 -3.98 7.52 4.64
N GLN A 76 -4.97 7.85 3.81
CA GLN A 76 -6.22 7.08 3.71
C GLN A 76 -6.00 5.68 3.14
N ALA A 77 -5.08 5.54 2.18
CA ALA A 77 -4.67 4.26 1.62
C ALA A 77 -3.79 3.42 2.59
N GLY A 78 -3.49 3.95 3.77
CA GLY A 78 -2.78 3.24 4.83
C GLY A 78 -1.28 3.46 4.89
N TYR A 79 -0.74 4.37 4.07
CA TYR A 79 0.68 4.75 4.12
C TYR A 79 1.01 5.55 5.37
N HIS A 80 2.24 5.41 5.84
CA HIS A 80 2.79 6.13 6.98
C HIS A 80 3.71 7.27 6.52
N LEU A 81 3.45 8.49 7.02
CA LEU A 81 4.36 9.62 6.82
C LEU A 81 5.56 9.47 7.75
N VAL A 82 6.77 9.47 7.17
CA VAL A 82 8.05 9.32 7.86
C VAL A 82 9.03 10.44 7.42
N ASP A 83 10.15 10.58 8.12
CA ASP A 83 11.20 11.52 7.72
C ASP A 83 12.05 10.99 6.56
N THR A 84 12.28 9.67 6.52
CA THR A 84 13.06 8.98 5.48
C THR A 84 12.41 7.64 5.20
N VAL A 85 12.24 7.33 3.92
CA VAL A 85 11.59 6.10 3.45
C VAL A 85 12.59 4.96 3.39
N TYR A 86 12.26 3.85 4.07
CA TYR A 86 13.02 2.59 4.08
C TYR A 86 12.16 1.38 3.70
N ASP A 87 10.91 1.32 4.16
CA ASP A 87 10.06 0.15 4.05
C ASP A 87 8.83 0.42 3.18
N HIS A 88 8.24 -0.66 2.65
CA HIS A 88 6.96 -0.58 1.94
C HIS A 88 5.87 0.06 2.83
N GLY A 89 5.00 0.85 2.21
CA GLY A 89 3.92 1.54 2.92
C GLY A 89 4.35 2.84 3.60
N GLU A 90 5.58 3.30 3.36
CA GLU A 90 6.08 4.59 3.85
C GLU A 90 6.10 5.65 2.75
N PHE A 91 5.94 6.90 3.14
CA PHE A 91 6.20 8.06 2.29
C PHE A 91 6.78 9.23 3.10
N ALA A 92 7.58 10.07 2.43
CA ALA A 92 8.18 11.26 3.00
C ALA A 92 7.98 12.45 2.06
N VAL A 93 7.89 13.66 2.62
CA VAL A 93 7.77 14.90 1.83
C VAL A 93 8.80 15.90 2.30
N ARG A 94 9.60 16.41 1.35
CA ARG A 94 10.67 17.38 1.61
C ARG A 94 10.66 18.46 0.52
N GLY A 95 10.04 19.59 0.81
CA GLY A 95 9.87 20.67 -0.17
C GLY A 95 9.04 20.22 -1.36
N SER A 96 9.62 20.26 -2.58
CA SER A 96 8.99 19.80 -3.83
C SER A 96 9.25 18.32 -4.13
N ILE A 97 9.77 17.55 -3.19
CA ILE A 97 10.09 16.12 -3.37
C ILE A 97 9.16 15.29 -2.49
N MET A 98 8.55 14.26 -3.09
CA MET A 98 7.87 13.19 -2.37
C MET A 98 8.56 11.87 -2.65
N ASP A 99 9.00 11.18 -1.61
CA ASP A 99 9.50 9.81 -1.67
C ASP A 99 8.40 8.85 -1.22
N ILE A 100 8.23 7.73 -1.90
CA ILE A 100 7.22 6.71 -1.55
C ILE A 100 7.75 5.31 -1.84
N TYR A 101 7.55 4.38 -0.91
CA TYR A 101 7.74 2.96 -1.18
C TYR A 101 6.37 2.30 -1.36
N ALA A 102 5.88 2.36 -2.59
CA ALA A 102 4.56 1.86 -2.92
C ALA A 102 4.50 0.32 -2.88
N SER A 103 3.38 -0.22 -2.37
CA SER A 103 3.13 -1.66 -2.39
C SER A 103 3.19 -2.19 -3.82
N GLY A 104 3.84 -3.35 -4.00
CA GLY A 104 4.04 -3.99 -5.30
C GLY A 104 5.23 -3.44 -6.10
N GLN A 105 5.92 -2.41 -5.63
CA GLN A 105 7.14 -1.92 -6.28
C GLN A 105 8.39 -2.61 -5.71
N SER A 106 9.41 -2.81 -6.53
CA SER A 106 10.67 -3.45 -6.12
C SER A 106 11.65 -2.51 -5.41
N ALA A 107 11.42 -1.20 -5.50
CA ALA A 107 12.22 -0.16 -4.87
C ALA A 107 11.36 1.08 -4.64
N PRO A 108 11.74 1.95 -3.68
CA PRO A 108 11.04 3.21 -3.47
C PRO A 108 11.26 4.19 -4.63
N ILE A 109 10.31 5.11 -4.79
CA ILE A 109 10.24 6.04 -5.92
C ILE A 109 10.29 7.46 -5.38
N ARG A 110 11.15 8.27 -5.97
CA ARG A 110 11.24 9.70 -5.77
C ARG A 110 10.46 10.42 -6.86
N ILE A 111 9.56 11.29 -6.44
CA ILE A 111 8.73 12.16 -7.26
C ILE A 111 9.27 13.56 -7.09
N ASP A 112 9.88 14.11 -8.13
CA ASP A 112 10.34 15.50 -8.18
C ASP A 112 9.21 16.36 -8.80
N LEU A 113 8.85 17.45 -8.15
CA LEU A 113 7.82 18.38 -8.61
C LEU A 113 8.44 19.70 -9.05
N PHE A 114 7.94 20.22 -10.17
CA PHE A 114 8.10 21.61 -10.56
C PHE A 114 6.74 22.30 -10.42
N ASP A 115 6.60 23.22 -9.45
CA ASP A 115 5.33 23.77 -9.00
C ASP A 115 4.35 22.66 -8.59
N ASP A 116 3.27 22.47 -9.36
CA ASP A 116 2.23 21.48 -9.15
C ASP A 116 2.26 20.33 -10.18
N GLU A 117 3.36 20.19 -10.93
CA GLU A 117 3.51 19.17 -11.98
C GLU A 117 4.68 18.22 -11.68
N ILE A 118 4.50 16.94 -11.99
CA ILE A 118 5.55 15.93 -11.84
C ILE A 118 6.60 16.13 -12.94
N GLU A 119 7.77 16.61 -12.57
CA GLU A 119 8.91 16.78 -13.47
C GLU A 119 9.61 15.46 -13.76
N SER A 120 9.82 14.64 -12.72
CA SER A 120 10.49 13.35 -12.88
C SER A 120 10.07 12.33 -11.84
N LEU A 121 10.19 11.05 -12.22
CA LEU A 121 9.99 9.87 -11.38
C LEU A 121 11.25 9.02 -11.45
N LYS A 122 11.79 8.63 -10.28
CA LYS A 122 13.04 7.84 -10.22
C LYS A 122 12.96 6.81 -9.11
N PHE A 123 13.36 5.58 -9.40
CA PHE A 123 13.71 4.66 -8.33
C PHE A 123 14.91 5.18 -7.55
N PHE A 124 14.95 4.86 -6.26
CA PHE A 124 16.13 5.12 -5.45
C PHE A 124 16.40 3.93 -4.50
N ASP A 125 17.62 3.82 -4.07
CA ASP A 125 18.07 2.84 -3.10
C ASP A 125 17.73 3.35 -1.69
N PRO A 126 16.95 2.60 -0.87
CA PRO A 126 16.50 3.07 0.44
C PRO A 126 17.65 3.26 1.45
N GLU A 127 18.75 2.52 1.31
CA GLU A 127 19.90 2.61 2.21
C GLU A 127 20.78 3.82 1.90
N THR A 128 21.12 4.02 0.62
CA THR A 128 22.00 5.11 0.19
C THR A 128 21.24 6.38 -0.16
N GLN A 129 19.92 6.32 -0.31
CA GLN A 129 19.04 7.41 -0.75
C GLN A 129 19.38 7.97 -2.14
N ARG A 130 20.18 7.24 -2.95
CA ARG A 130 20.59 7.63 -4.29
C ARG A 130 19.61 7.11 -5.33
N THR A 131 19.27 8.01 -6.27
CA THR A 131 18.41 7.64 -7.40
C THR A 131 19.16 6.71 -8.37
N THR A 132 18.42 5.76 -8.95
CA THR A 132 18.98 4.70 -9.80
C THR A 132 18.43 4.77 -11.23
N GLN A 133 17.14 4.55 -11.43
CA GLN A 133 16.51 4.43 -12.74
C GLN A 133 15.33 5.39 -12.88
N ASN A 134 15.17 6.00 -14.04
CA ASN A 134 14.03 6.83 -14.38
C ASN A 134 12.79 5.96 -14.70
N LEU A 135 11.63 6.50 -14.35
CA LEU A 135 10.31 5.96 -14.67
C LEU A 135 9.50 6.99 -15.44
N THR A 136 8.56 6.54 -16.25
CA THR A 136 7.55 7.41 -16.89
C THR A 136 6.24 7.40 -16.12
N GLN A 137 5.92 6.28 -15.47
CA GLN A 137 4.71 6.09 -14.66
C GLN A 137 4.87 4.92 -13.70
N PHE A 138 4.06 4.92 -12.64
CA PHE A 138 3.87 3.77 -11.74
C PHE A 138 2.49 3.81 -11.11
N SER A 139 2.04 2.64 -10.62
CA SER A 139 0.76 2.52 -9.90
C SER A 139 1.01 2.43 -8.40
N VAL A 140 0.20 3.12 -7.63
CA VAL A 140 0.17 3.07 -6.17
C VAL A 140 -0.97 2.15 -5.76
N LEU A 141 -0.64 1.03 -5.12
CA LEU A 141 -1.59 0.14 -4.45
C LEU A 141 -1.80 0.62 -3.01
N PRO A 142 -2.89 0.22 -2.32
CA PRO A 142 -3.02 0.50 -0.90
C PRO A 142 -1.87 -0.13 -0.10
N ALA A 143 -1.53 0.45 1.06
CA ALA A 143 -0.50 -0.08 1.95
C ALA A 143 -1.05 -1.09 2.98
N LYS A 144 -2.36 -1.34 2.97
CA LYS A 144 -3.05 -2.28 3.87
C LYS A 144 -4.04 -3.13 3.09
N GLU A 145 -4.16 -4.38 3.49
CA GLU A 145 -5.07 -5.35 2.85
C GLU A 145 -6.55 -5.07 3.17
N PHE A 146 -6.85 -4.33 4.24
CA PHE A 146 -8.21 -4.10 4.70
C PHE A 146 -8.52 -2.62 4.98
N PRO A 147 -9.71 -2.11 4.60
CA PRO A 147 -10.16 -0.76 4.92
C PRO A 147 -10.50 -0.63 6.40
N LEU A 148 -9.56 -0.16 7.21
CA LEU A 148 -9.71 -0.11 8.68
C LEU A 148 -10.86 0.80 9.14
N LYS A 149 -11.16 1.90 8.43
CA LYS A 149 -12.24 2.83 8.82
C LYS A 149 -13.62 2.20 8.63
N GLU A 150 -13.86 1.61 7.47
CA GLU A 150 -15.12 0.92 7.14
C GLU A 150 -15.25 -0.38 7.92
N GLY A 151 -14.15 -1.12 8.08
CA GLY A 151 -14.09 -2.35 8.85
C GLY A 151 -14.44 -2.16 10.32
N ARG A 152 -14.04 -1.05 10.95
CA ARG A 152 -14.39 -0.75 12.36
C ARG A 152 -15.89 -0.53 12.57
N ALA A 153 -16.54 0.23 11.70
CA ALA A 153 -17.96 0.48 11.77
C ALA A 153 -18.74 -0.84 11.60
N THR A 154 -18.44 -1.56 10.51
CA THR A 154 -19.08 -2.86 10.21
C THR A 154 -18.84 -3.89 11.31
N PHE A 155 -17.62 -3.97 11.88
CA PHE A 155 -17.32 -4.87 12.99
C PHE A 155 -18.15 -4.53 14.24
N ARG A 156 -18.20 -3.26 14.62
CA ARG A 156 -18.97 -2.79 15.78
C ARG A 156 -20.45 -3.10 15.62
N ASP A 157 -21.02 -2.86 14.44
CA ASP A 157 -22.44 -3.11 14.18
C ASP A 157 -22.76 -4.60 14.24
N ARG A 158 -21.95 -5.44 13.58
CA ARG A 158 -22.09 -6.91 13.65
C ARG A 158 -21.86 -7.46 15.05
N TYR A 159 -20.92 -6.89 15.80
CA TYR A 159 -20.68 -7.28 17.19
C TYR A 159 -21.89 -6.96 18.06
N ALA A 160 -22.45 -5.75 17.93
CA ALA A 160 -23.65 -5.35 18.67
C ALA A 160 -24.88 -6.22 18.33
N GLU A 161 -25.05 -6.61 17.06
CA GLU A 161 -26.09 -7.54 16.63
C GLU A 161 -25.91 -8.94 17.22
N SER A 162 -24.66 -9.45 17.25
CA SER A 162 -24.34 -10.79 17.73
C SER A 162 -24.34 -10.91 19.27
N PHE A 163 -24.04 -9.80 19.95
CA PHE A 163 -23.89 -9.72 21.41
C PHE A 163 -24.65 -8.53 21.98
N PRO A 164 -25.99 -8.52 21.94
CA PRO A 164 -26.81 -7.36 22.31
C PRO A 164 -26.72 -6.96 23.80
N THR A 165 -26.15 -7.83 24.64
CA THR A 165 -25.98 -7.60 26.08
C THR A 165 -24.55 -7.23 26.48
N ALA A 166 -23.60 -7.15 25.52
CA ALA A 166 -22.24 -6.74 25.80
C ALA A 166 -22.16 -5.21 25.71
N ASN A 167 -22.15 -4.52 26.85
CA ASN A 167 -21.86 -3.10 26.99
C ASN A 167 -20.37 -2.87 27.21
#